data_73fc4aa6d1a2e08ddf41c665ae890bb9
#
_entry.id   73fc4aa6d1a2e08ddf41c665ae890bb9
#
_cell.length_a   1.000
_cell.length_b   1.000
_cell.length_c   1.000
_cell.angle_alpha   90.00
_cell.angle_beta   90.00
_cell.angle_gamma   90.00
#
_symmetry.space_group_name_H-M   'P 1'
#
loop_
_entity.id
_entity.type
_entity.pdbx_description
1 polymer ?
#
loop_
_entity_poly.entity_id
_entity_poly.type
_entity_poly.pdbx_seq_one_letter_code
_entity_poly.pdbx_strand_id
1 'polypeptide(L)'
;MTVREQLQALLENGGVQLDDAIYEKLMGYHKLLLEWNEKMDLTNVPEEEMAVRHYADSLLPLGHKEWFKENAKLIDVGTGAGFPGLMLAIARPDMQVTLLDAQRKRCDFLQAVCDQLELKNVTVLHARAEDGARGALRETMDLAVARAVAPLNVLCEYLVPYVKIGGYALCWKGSAVKDELAEGKKAAQLLGGKAEELVRLPIEGREHYIQPVKKMAATARRYPRKSGTPSKEPLGSVIPKGEKKK
;
A
#
# COMPACT_ATOMS: atom_id res chain seq x y z
N MET A 1 -23.72 15.87 1.46
CA MET A 1 -22.28 16.15 1.25
C MET A 1 -21.80 15.33 0.08
N THR A 2 -21.11 15.94 -0.86
CA THR A 2 -20.43 15.24 -1.96
C THR A 2 -19.23 14.45 -1.43
N VAL A 3 -18.72 13.47 -2.20
CA VAL A 3 -17.49 12.73 -1.85
C VAL A 3 -16.30 13.69 -1.63
N ARG A 4 -16.19 14.75 -2.43
CA ARG A 4 -15.16 15.80 -2.28
C ARG A 4 -15.27 16.52 -0.94
N GLU A 5 -16.46 17.02 -0.59
CA GLU A 5 -16.68 17.75 0.68
C GLU A 5 -16.38 16.87 1.91
N GLN A 6 -16.80 15.61 1.86
CA GLN A 6 -16.50 14.64 2.93
C GLN A 6 -15.00 14.38 3.05
N LEU A 7 -14.32 14.15 1.92
CA LEU A 7 -12.89 13.92 1.90
C LEU A 7 -12.11 15.12 2.43
N GLN A 8 -12.47 16.33 2.01
CA GLN A 8 -11.82 17.56 2.47
C GLN A 8 -11.93 17.70 3.99
N ALA A 9 -13.14 17.56 4.55
CA ALA A 9 -13.35 17.63 5.99
C ALA A 9 -12.55 16.56 6.77
N LEU A 10 -12.47 15.33 6.25
CA LEU A 10 -11.71 14.24 6.88
C LEU A 10 -10.20 14.53 6.89
N LEU A 11 -9.66 15.04 5.79
CA LEU A 11 -8.23 15.35 5.66
C LEU A 11 -7.84 16.55 6.52
N GLU A 12 -8.63 17.61 6.53
CA GLU A 12 -8.40 18.79 7.37
C GLU A 12 -8.42 18.42 8.87
N ASN A 13 -9.38 17.61 9.31
CA ASN A 13 -9.43 17.09 10.69
C ASN A 13 -8.21 16.22 11.03
N GLY A 14 -7.65 15.52 10.05
CA GLY A 14 -6.43 14.72 10.18
C GLY A 14 -5.12 15.50 9.96
N GLY A 15 -5.19 16.82 9.78
CA GLY A 15 -4.02 17.70 9.60
C GLY A 15 -3.37 17.60 8.21
N VAL A 16 -4.10 17.09 7.21
CA VAL A 16 -3.65 16.99 5.81
C VAL A 16 -4.39 18.04 4.97
N GLN A 17 -3.65 18.89 4.27
CA GLN A 17 -4.20 19.89 3.36
C GLN A 17 -3.74 19.59 1.94
N LEU A 18 -4.67 19.65 0.99
CA LEU A 18 -4.43 19.46 -0.43
C LEU A 18 -4.96 20.65 -1.20
N ASP A 19 -4.32 20.97 -2.32
CA ASP A 19 -4.76 22.03 -3.23
C ASP A 19 -6.01 21.60 -4.03
N ASP A 20 -6.79 22.57 -4.49
CA ASP A 20 -7.99 22.33 -5.30
C ASP A 20 -7.70 21.50 -6.56
N ALA A 21 -6.57 21.74 -7.21
CA ALA A 21 -6.17 20.98 -8.40
C ALA A 21 -5.95 19.48 -8.10
N ILE A 22 -5.53 19.13 -6.88
CA ILE A 22 -5.40 17.74 -6.45
C ILE A 22 -6.80 17.13 -6.25
N TYR A 23 -7.72 17.86 -5.60
CA TYR A 23 -9.11 17.41 -5.44
C TYR A 23 -9.79 17.19 -6.80
N GLU A 24 -9.58 18.06 -7.79
CA GLU A 24 -10.12 17.87 -9.15
C GLU A 24 -9.60 16.55 -9.77
N LYS A 25 -8.33 16.25 -9.65
CA LYS A 25 -7.77 14.97 -10.12
C LYS A 25 -8.32 13.76 -9.36
N LEU A 26 -8.48 13.86 -8.04
CA LEU A 26 -9.11 12.80 -7.23
C LEU A 26 -10.56 12.55 -7.66
N MET A 27 -11.33 13.60 -7.97
CA MET A 27 -12.71 13.46 -8.47
C MET A 27 -12.73 12.94 -9.91
N GLY A 28 -11.79 13.31 -10.74
CA GLY A 28 -11.59 12.71 -12.06
C GLY A 28 -11.35 11.21 -11.97
N TYR A 29 -10.45 10.78 -11.06
CA TYR A 29 -10.24 9.36 -10.76
C TYR A 29 -11.53 8.70 -10.25
N HIS A 30 -12.26 9.34 -9.33
CA HIS A 30 -13.52 8.82 -8.77
C HIS A 30 -14.53 8.48 -9.86
N LYS A 31 -14.73 9.39 -10.82
CA LYS A 31 -15.60 9.16 -11.97
C LYS A 31 -15.15 7.94 -12.78
N LEU A 32 -13.88 7.85 -13.10
CA LEU A 32 -13.33 6.71 -13.83
C LEU A 32 -13.48 5.39 -13.06
N LEU A 33 -13.26 5.41 -11.75
CA LEU A 33 -13.45 4.23 -10.91
C LEU A 33 -14.89 3.71 -11.01
N LEU A 34 -15.90 4.58 -10.92
CA LEU A 34 -17.30 4.19 -11.03
C LEU A 34 -17.62 3.61 -12.42
N GLU A 35 -17.19 4.29 -13.49
CA GLU A 35 -17.42 3.85 -14.87
C GLU A 35 -16.80 2.47 -15.17
N TRP A 36 -15.59 2.21 -14.67
CA TRP A 36 -14.91 0.93 -14.86
C TRP A 36 -15.44 -0.16 -13.92
N ASN A 37 -15.90 0.21 -12.73
CA ASN A 37 -16.45 -0.75 -11.77
C ASN A 37 -17.74 -1.41 -12.24
N GLU A 38 -18.47 -0.80 -13.16
CA GLU A 38 -19.62 -1.40 -13.83
C GLU A 38 -19.23 -2.61 -14.71
N LYS A 39 -17.97 -2.66 -15.18
CA LYS A 39 -17.47 -3.66 -16.14
C LYS A 39 -16.53 -4.68 -15.51
N MET A 40 -15.95 -4.35 -14.35
CA MET A 40 -15.02 -5.21 -13.65
C MET A 40 -15.03 -4.89 -12.15
N ASP A 41 -14.87 -5.91 -11.32
CA ASP A 41 -14.88 -5.79 -9.85
C ASP A 41 -13.60 -5.10 -9.34
N LEU A 42 -13.60 -3.77 -9.35
CA LEU A 42 -12.50 -2.95 -8.80
C LEU A 42 -12.68 -2.73 -7.31
N THR A 43 -13.91 -2.48 -6.87
CA THR A 43 -14.26 -2.26 -5.47
C THR A 43 -15.71 -2.64 -5.18
N ASN A 44 -15.94 -3.15 -3.96
CA ASN A 44 -17.27 -3.43 -3.41
C ASN A 44 -17.68 -2.38 -2.36
N VAL A 45 -16.93 -1.30 -2.22
CA VAL A 45 -17.25 -0.23 -1.28
C VAL A 45 -18.33 0.66 -1.89
N PRO A 46 -19.49 0.86 -1.22
CA PRO A 46 -20.51 1.78 -1.68
C PRO A 46 -19.95 3.20 -1.85
N GLU A 47 -20.47 3.94 -2.82
CA GLU A 47 -19.96 5.27 -3.17
C GLU A 47 -19.95 6.23 -1.97
N GLU A 48 -21.00 6.20 -1.14
CA GLU A 48 -21.14 7.00 0.06
C GLU A 48 -20.08 6.74 1.14
N GLU A 49 -19.42 5.58 1.08
CA GLU A 49 -18.32 5.21 2.00
C GLU A 49 -16.93 5.43 1.40
N MET A 50 -16.81 5.72 0.11
CA MET A 50 -15.52 5.80 -0.58
C MET A 50 -14.65 6.95 -0.06
N ALA A 51 -15.25 8.08 0.33
CA ALA A 51 -14.53 9.20 0.93
C ALA A 51 -13.71 8.75 2.14
N VAL A 52 -14.28 7.91 2.99
CA VAL A 52 -13.66 7.38 4.21
C VAL A 52 -12.74 6.21 3.91
N ARG A 53 -13.31 5.16 3.25
CA ARG A 53 -12.67 3.83 3.14
C ARG A 53 -11.59 3.74 2.08
N HIS A 54 -11.60 4.64 1.11
CA HIS A 54 -10.64 4.66 0.02
C HIS A 54 -9.74 5.88 0.08
N TYR A 55 -10.32 7.07 0.01
CA TYR A 55 -9.54 8.31 -0.17
C TYR A 55 -8.87 8.76 1.13
N ALA A 56 -9.65 8.99 2.21
CA ALA A 56 -9.08 9.41 3.48
C ALA A 56 -8.13 8.38 4.07
N ASP A 57 -8.49 7.09 4.03
CA ASP A 57 -7.62 5.99 4.46
C ASP A 57 -6.27 5.98 3.74
N SER A 58 -6.25 6.32 2.44
CA SER A 58 -5.02 6.39 1.65
C SER A 58 -4.19 7.65 1.89
N LEU A 59 -4.82 8.78 2.19
CA LEU A 59 -4.19 10.11 2.20
C LEU A 59 -3.84 10.63 3.59
N LEU A 60 -4.57 10.22 4.65
CA LEU A 60 -4.28 10.64 6.03
C LEU A 60 -2.83 10.35 6.48
N PRO A 61 -2.18 9.24 6.06
CA PRO A 61 -0.78 9.00 6.40
C PRO A 61 0.19 10.08 5.91
N LEU A 62 -0.18 10.94 4.95
CA LEU A 62 0.64 12.07 4.50
C LEU A 62 0.96 13.08 5.62
N GLY A 63 0.21 13.07 6.72
CA GLY A 63 0.53 13.82 7.95
C GLY A 63 1.85 13.38 8.60
N HIS A 64 2.33 12.17 8.33
CA HIS A 64 3.61 11.62 8.81
C HIS A 64 4.74 11.97 7.82
N LYS A 65 5.21 13.21 7.87
CA LYS A 65 6.22 13.76 6.93
C LYS A 65 7.53 12.96 6.90
N GLU A 66 7.88 12.29 7.98
CA GLU A 66 9.06 11.44 8.10
C GLU A 66 9.03 10.24 7.14
N TRP A 67 7.85 9.77 6.74
CA TRP A 67 7.71 8.70 5.76
C TRP A 67 7.75 9.21 4.32
N PHE A 68 7.08 10.34 4.05
CA PHE A 68 6.86 10.87 2.70
C PHE A 68 7.82 12.01 2.36
N LYS A 69 9.11 11.67 2.19
CA LYS A 69 10.15 12.64 1.79
C LYS A 69 9.87 13.21 0.40
N GLU A 70 10.44 14.37 0.13
CA GLU A 70 10.38 14.97 -1.21
C GLU A 70 11.10 14.09 -2.23
N ASN A 71 10.53 14.03 -3.45
CA ASN A 71 11.04 13.25 -4.57
C ASN A 71 11.25 11.76 -4.27
N ALA A 72 10.52 11.21 -3.27
CA ALA A 72 10.65 9.82 -2.88
C ALA A 72 10.19 8.86 -3.99
N LYS A 73 10.85 7.69 -4.08
CA LYS A 73 10.40 6.56 -4.89
C LYS A 73 9.51 5.67 -4.06
N LEU A 74 8.27 5.47 -4.50
CA LEU A 74 7.29 4.64 -3.85
C LEU A 74 6.85 3.49 -4.75
N ILE A 75 6.68 2.31 -4.18
CA ILE A 75 5.98 1.19 -4.84
C ILE A 75 4.75 0.79 -4.04
N ASP A 76 3.60 0.65 -4.71
CA ASP A 76 2.38 0.08 -4.16
C ASP A 76 2.21 -1.35 -4.67
N VAL A 77 2.28 -2.32 -3.77
CA VAL A 77 2.30 -3.75 -4.09
C VAL A 77 0.93 -4.37 -3.91
N GLY A 78 0.35 -4.84 -5.01
CA GLY A 78 -1.03 -5.32 -5.05
C GLY A 78 -2.01 -4.15 -4.99
N THR A 79 -1.74 -3.13 -5.78
CA THR A 79 -2.42 -1.83 -5.76
C THR A 79 -3.94 -1.91 -6.05
N GLY A 80 -4.40 -2.97 -6.71
CA GLY A 80 -5.81 -3.17 -7.03
C GLY A 80 -6.37 -2.06 -7.92
N ALA A 81 -7.36 -1.34 -7.40
CA ALA A 81 -7.92 -0.16 -8.06
C ALA A 81 -7.04 1.11 -7.88
N GLY A 82 -5.84 0.99 -7.31
CA GLY A 82 -4.92 2.12 -7.13
C GLY A 82 -4.83 2.64 -5.68
N PHE A 83 -5.23 1.86 -4.70
CA PHE A 83 -5.22 2.27 -3.30
C PHE A 83 -4.15 1.53 -2.49
N PRO A 84 -3.26 2.24 -1.77
CA PRO A 84 -3.22 3.70 -1.61
C PRO A 84 -2.36 4.43 -2.66
N GLY A 85 -1.57 3.72 -3.50
CA GLY A 85 -0.47 4.27 -4.27
C GLY A 85 -0.87 5.34 -5.28
N LEU A 86 -1.96 5.14 -6.01
CA LEU A 86 -2.43 6.14 -7.00
C LEU A 86 -2.94 7.42 -6.32
N MET A 87 -3.60 7.29 -5.16
CA MET A 87 -4.02 8.45 -4.37
C MET A 87 -2.82 9.25 -3.89
N LEU A 88 -1.78 8.56 -3.42
CA LEU A 88 -0.52 9.18 -3.02
C LEU A 88 0.18 9.84 -4.20
N ALA A 89 0.17 9.23 -5.39
CA ALA A 89 0.75 9.80 -6.61
C ALA A 89 0.04 11.08 -7.05
N ILE A 90 -1.29 11.13 -6.94
CA ILE A 90 -2.09 12.33 -7.27
C ILE A 90 -1.80 13.45 -6.26
N ALA A 91 -1.75 13.12 -4.96
CA ALA A 91 -1.54 14.10 -3.89
C ALA A 91 -0.09 14.59 -3.80
N ARG A 92 0.89 13.81 -4.29
CA ARG A 92 2.32 14.11 -4.24
C ARG A 92 2.96 13.93 -5.62
N PRO A 93 2.74 14.90 -6.54
CA PRO A 93 3.27 14.83 -7.90
C PRO A 93 4.80 14.89 -7.99
N ASP A 94 5.47 15.26 -6.90
CA ASP A 94 6.93 15.21 -6.76
C ASP A 94 7.47 13.78 -6.61
N MET A 95 6.65 12.83 -6.11
CA MET A 95 7.07 11.44 -5.90
C MET A 95 7.01 10.63 -7.20
N GLN A 96 7.90 9.65 -7.34
CA GLN A 96 7.86 8.65 -8.42
C GLN A 96 7.18 7.39 -7.89
N VAL A 97 6.00 7.07 -8.41
CA VAL A 97 5.16 5.99 -7.90
C VAL A 97 5.08 4.83 -8.90
N THR A 98 5.41 3.63 -8.45
CA THR A 98 5.19 2.38 -9.18
C THR A 98 3.97 1.68 -8.63
N LEU A 99 2.96 1.45 -9.46
CA LEU A 99 1.76 0.67 -9.12
C LEU A 99 1.95 -0.75 -9.63
N LEU A 100 2.10 -1.72 -8.73
CA LEU A 100 2.32 -3.12 -9.10
C LEU A 100 1.08 -3.96 -8.78
N ASP A 101 0.56 -4.68 -9.79
CA ASP A 101 -0.49 -5.68 -9.59
C ASP A 101 -0.23 -6.93 -10.45
N ALA A 102 -0.68 -8.08 -9.95
CA ALA A 102 -0.56 -9.36 -10.65
C ALA A 102 -1.68 -9.60 -11.68
N GLN A 103 -2.71 -8.77 -11.69
CA GLN A 103 -3.85 -8.89 -12.61
C GLN A 103 -3.74 -7.88 -13.76
N ARG A 104 -3.58 -8.38 -14.98
CA ARG A 104 -3.45 -7.55 -16.19
C ARG A 104 -4.59 -6.54 -16.34
N LYS A 105 -5.84 -6.96 -16.13
CA LYS A 105 -7.01 -6.08 -16.26
C LYS A 105 -6.96 -4.87 -15.32
N ARG A 106 -6.43 -5.04 -14.09
CA ARG A 106 -6.23 -3.93 -13.14
C ARG A 106 -5.13 -2.98 -13.62
N CYS A 107 -4.05 -3.53 -14.16
CA CYS A 107 -2.99 -2.71 -14.76
C CYS A 107 -3.51 -1.90 -15.96
N ASP A 108 -4.36 -2.50 -16.81
CA ASP A 108 -4.96 -1.81 -17.95
C ASP A 108 -5.86 -0.65 -17.50
N PHE A 109 -6.67 -0.86 -16.44
CA PHE A 109 -7.45 0.22 -15.81
C PHE A 109 -6.55 1.34 -15.29
N LEU A 110 -5.53 1.00 -14.51
CA LEU A 110 -4.62 1.99 -13.93
C LEU A 110 -3.87 2.78 -15.01
N GLN A 111 -3.47 2.13 -16.11
CA GLN A 111 -2.83 2.81 -17.23
C GLN A 111 -3.81 3.80 -17.90
N ALA A 112 -5.04 3.39 -18.13
CA ALA A 112 -6.09 4.27 -18.70
C ALA A 112 -6.35 5.50 -17.80
N VAL A 113 -6.37 5.31 -16.47
CA VAL A 113 -6.46 6.41 -15.51
C VAL A 113 -5.27 7.36 -15.59
N CYS A 114 -4.05 6.81 -15.61
CA CYS A 114 -2.82 7.61 -15.68
C CYS A 114 -2.79 8.45 -16.97
N ASP A 115 -3.20 7.88 -18.09
CA ASP A 115 -3.24 8.58 -19.39
C ASP A 115 -4.29 9.69 -19.37
N GLN A 116 -5.50 9.41 -18.86
CA GLN A 116 -6.60 10.37 -18.85
C GLN A 116 -6.39 11.54 -17.86
N LEU A 117 -5.75 11.28 -16.72
CA LEU A 117 -5.43 12.31 -15.71
C LEU A 117 -4.04 12.94 -15.92
N GLU A 118 -3.33 12.54 -16.97
CA GLU A 118 -1.98 13.01 -17.31
C GLU A 118 -0.97 12.89 -16.16
N LEU A 119 -0.97 11.72 -15.49
CA LEU A 119 -0.07 11.47 -14.36
C LEU A 119 1.32 11.04 -14.88
N LYS A 120 2.26 11.98 -14.91
CA LYS A 120 3.63 11.74 -15.42
C LYS A 120 4.57 11.08 -14.42
N ASN A 121 4.17 11.01 -13.17
CA ASN A 121 4.94 10.47 -12.04
C ASN A 121 4.57 9.03 -11.68
N VAL A 122 3.75 8.36 -12.50
CA VAL A 122 3.27 7.00 -12.25
C VAL A 122 3.79 6.02 -13.30
N THR A 123 4.23 4.86 -12.86
CA THR A 123 4.55 3.69 -13.70
C THR A 123 3.69 2.51 -13.27
N VAL A 124 2.95 1.91 -14.20
CA VAL A 124 2.14 0.71 -13.93
C VAL A 124 2.94 -0.54 -14.29
N LEU A 125 3.06 -1.50 -13.36
CA LEU A 125 3.84 -2.72 -13.53
C LEU A 125 2.99 -3.98 -13.30
N HIS A 126 2.84 -4.79 -14.33
CA HIS A 126 2.19 -6.09 -14.24
C HIS A 126 3.20 -7.16 -13.80
N ALA A 127 3.21 -7.51 -12.51
CA ALA A 127 4.09 -8.53 -11.94
C ALA A 127 3.53 -9.09 -10.62
N ARG A 128 4.05 -10.24 -10.19
CA ARG A 128 3.90 -10.71 -8.82
C ARG A 128 4.83 -9.93 -7.90
N ALA A 129 4.41 -9.73 -6.64
CA ALA A 129 5.19 -9.03 -5.62
C ALA A 129 6.61 -9.60 -5.48
N GLU A 130 6.72 -10.92 -5.40
CA GLU A 130 7.99 -11.61 -5.20
C GLU A 130 8.92 -11.49 -6.41
N ASP A 131 8.36 -11.50 -7.62
CA ASP A 131 9.16 -11.47 -8.86
C ASP A 131 9.71 -10.05 -9.10
N GLY A 132 8.92 -9.00 -8.87
CA GLY A 132 9.37 -7.61 -8.95
C GLY A 132 10.51 -7.32 -7.97
N ALA A 133 10.41 -7.84 -6.72
CA ALA A 133 11.41 -7.62 -5.67
C ALA A 133 12.72 -8.42 -5.87
N ARG A 134 12.76 -9.35 -6.81
CA ARG A 134 14.00 -10.08 -7.21
C ARG A 134 14.75 -9.39 -8.32
N GLY A 135 14.09 -8.53 -9.07
CA GLY A 135 14.63 -7.80 -10.21
C GLY A 135 15.29 -6.47 -9.87
N ALA A 136 15.26 -5.56 -10.83
CA ALA A 136 15.87 -4.24 -10.76
C ALA A 136 15.28 -3.31 -9.66
N LEU A 137 14.09 -3.63 -9.15
CA LEU A 137 13.42 -2.84 -8.10
C LEU A 137 13.84 -3.21 -6.67
N ARG A 138 14.69 -4.26 -6.52
CA ARG A 138 15.16 -4.69 -5.22
C ARG A 138 15.93 -3.59 -4.50
N GLU A 139 15.50 -3.26 -3.28
CA GLU A 139 16.15 -2.28 -2.39
C GLU A 139 16.41 -0.91 -3.03
N THR A 140 15.51 -0.47 -3.92
CA THR A 140 15.62 0.83 -4.62
C THR A 140 14.56 1.85 -4.19
N MET A 141 13.53 1.42 -3.46
CA MET A 141 12.42 2.28 -3.07
C MET A 141 12.66 2.95 -1.72
N ASP A 142 12.25 4.21 -1.61
CA ASP A 142 12.14 4.89 -0.31
C ASP A 142 11.00 4.33 0.51
N LEU A 143 9.88 4.03 -0.16
CA LEU A 143 8.66 3.52 0.41
C LEU A 143 8.15 2.31 -0.38
N ALA A 144 7.69 1.29 0.33
CA ALA A 144 6.84 0.25 -0.21
C ALA A 144 5.54 0.21 0.60
N VAL A 145 4.41 0.27 -0.08
CA VAL A 145 3.10 0.30 0.56
C VAL A 145 2.23 -0.85 0.06
N ALA A 146 1.29 -1.29 0.88
CA ALA A 146 0.21 -2.18 0.46
C ALA A 146 -0.98 -2.10 1.39
N ARG A 147 -2.17 -2.34 0.85
CA ARG A 147 -3.44 -2.39 1.57
C ARG A 147 -4.23 -3.65 1.20
N ALA A 148 -4.77 -4.35 2.21
CA ALA A 148 -5.69 -5.48 2.04
C ALA A 148 -5.15 -6.65 1.19
N VAL A 149 -3.81 -6.88 1.19
CA VAL A 149 -3.17 -7.90 0.35
C VAL A 149 -3.00 -9.23 1.10
N ALA A 150 -2.51 -9.20 2.36
CA ALA A 150 -2.15 -10.40 3.10
C ALA A 150 -2.02 -10.13 4.62
N PRO A 151 -1.88 -11.17 5.47
CA PRO A 151 -1.44 -11.03 6.85
C PRO A 151 -0.08 -10.33 6.96
N LEU A 152 0.19 -9.69 8.11
CA LEU A 152 1.34 -8.80 8.29
C LEU A 152 2.70 -9.47 8.02
N ASN A 153 2.89 -10.71 8.46
CA ASN A 153 4.12 -11.45 8.26
C ASN A 153 4.39 -11.78 6.78
N VAL A 154 3.35 -12.09 6.00
CA VAL A 154 3.42 -12.27 4.54
C VAL A 154 3.69 -10.92 3.87
N LEU A 155 2.98 -9.89 4.31
CA LEU A 155 3.09 -8.54 3.77
C LEU A 155 4.51 -7.97 3.93
N CYS A 156 5.16 -8.24 5.07
CA CYS A 156 6.56 -7.90 5.27
C CYS A 156 7.46 -8.51 4.17
N GLU A 157 7.25 -9.78 3.79
CA GLU A 157 8.06 -10.42 2.73
C GLU A 157 7.76 -9.85 1.34
N TYR A 158 6.54 -9.35 1.10
CA TYR A 158 6.20 -8.68 -0.15
C TYR A 158 6.78 -7.27 -0.26
N LEU A 159 6.93 -6.53 0.84
CA LEU A 159 7.29 -5.12 0.83
C LEU A 159 8.76 -4.84 1.15
N VAL A 160 9.29 -5.44 2.25
CA VAL A 160 10.62 -5.09 2.76
C VAL A 160 11.75 -5.28 1.75
N PRO A 161 11.72 -6.30 0.85
CA PRO A 161 12.76 -6.47 -0.17
C PRO A 161 12.85 -5.37 -1.23
N TYR A 162 11.80 -4.55 -1.40
CA TYR A 162 11.84 -3.37 -2.29
C TYR A 162 12.53 -2.17 -1.65
N VAL A 163 12.48 -2.09 -0.31
CA VAL A 163 12.87 -0.89 0.43
C VAL A 163 14.38 -0.80 0.59
N LYS A 164 14.97 0.35 0.26
CA LYS A 164 16.38 0.65 0.55
C LYS A 164 16.62 0.85 2.05
N ILE A 165 17.85 0.67 2.51
CA ILE A 165 18.22 0.92 3.91
C ILE A 165 17.86 2.35 4.29
N GLY A 166 17.18 2.53 5.43
CA GLY A 166 16.67 3.80 5.93
C GLY A 166 15.28 4.19 5.42
N GLY A 167 14.72 3.45 4.44
CA GLY A 167 13.34 3.62 3.95
C GLY A 167 12.33 2.83 4.79
N TYR A 168 11.06 2.85 4.36
CA TYR A 168 9.94 2.24 5.10
C TYR A 168 9.07 1.34 4.22
N ALA A 169 8.64 0.22 4.80
CA ALA A 169 7.47 -0.50 4.33
C ALA A 169 6.27 -0.11 5.21
N LEU A 170 5.19 0.41 4.62
CA LEU A 170 3.99 0.82 5.32
C LEU A 170 2.86 -0.16 4.99
N CYS A 171 2.39 -0.87 6.01
CA CYS A 171 1.35 -1.89 5.86
C CYS A 171 0.01 -1.34 6.36
N TRP A 172 -0.95 -1.10 5.46
CA TRP A 172 -2.33 -0.75 5.82
C TRP A 172 -3.06 -1.95 6.36
N LYS A 173 -3.62 -1.82 7.56
CA LYS A 173 -4.25 -2.91 8.29
C LYS A 173 -5.53 -2.45 8.99
N GLY A 174 -6.46 -3.40 9.19
CA GLY A 174 -7.60 -3.23 10.08
C GLY A 174 -7.30 -3.68 11.51
N SER A 175 -8.36 -3.81 12.35
CA SER A 175 -8.27 -4.20 13.77
C SER A 175 -7.54 -5.52 14.04
N ALA A 176 -7.62 -6.49 13.13
CA ALA A 176 -6.94 -7.78 13.23
C ALA A 176 -5.41 -7.67 13.30
N VAL A 177 -4.80 -6.54 12.95
CA VAL A 177 -3.34 -6.35 13.02
C VAL A 177 -2.78 -6.60 14.41
N LYS A 178 -3.55 -6.35 15.46
CA LYS A 178 -3.12 -6.54 16.85
C LYS A 178 -2.72 -7.99 17.13
N ASP A 179 -3.41 -8.94 16.52
CA ASP A 179 -3.13 -10.38 16.62
C ASP A 179 -1.96 -10.80 15.72
N GLU A 180 -1.67 -10.04 14.67
CA GLU A 180 -0.60 -10.31 13.70
C GLU A 180 0.77 -9.73 14.12
N LEU A 181 0.82 -8.82 15.12
CA LEU A 181 2.03 -8.06 15.46
C LEU A 181 3.22 -8.94 15.82
N ALA A 182 3.03 -10.00 16.59
CA ALA A 182 4.12 -10.85 17.07
C ALA A 182 4.84 -11.56 15.90
N GLU A 183 4.08 -12.13 14.97
CA GLU A 183 4.62 -12.79 13.78
C GLU A 183 5.16 -11.78 12.77
N GLY A 184 4.48 -10.66 12.60
CA GLY A 184 4.92 -9.57 11.74
C GLY A 184 6.27 -8.99 12.15
N LYS A 185 6.50 -8.77 13.45
CA LYS A 185 7.80 -8.31 13.99
C LYS A 185 8.92 -9.30 13.70
N LYS A 186 8.68 -10.61 13.87
CA LYS A 186 9.65 -11.65 13.55
C LYS A 186 9.96 -11.68 12.05
N ALA A 187 8.94 -11.60 11.20
CA ALA A 187 9.11 -11.57 9.76
C ALA A 187 9.91 -10.34 9.32
N ALA A 188 9.57 -9.15 9.82
CA ALA A 188 10.30 -7.92 9.54
C ALA A 188 11.79 -8.05 9.90
N GLN A 189 12.11 -8.59 11.08
CA GLN A 189 13.49 -8.79 11.52
C GLN A 189 14.28 -9.75 10.60
N LEU A 190 13.67 -10.86 10.18
CA LEU A 190 14.27 -11.80 9.22
C LEU A 190 14.59 -11.18 7.87
N LEU A 191 13.84 -10.14 7.48
CA LEU A 191 13.98 -9.42 6.22
C LEU A 191 14.90 -8.18 6.30
N GLY A 192 15.49 -7.92 7.47
CA GLY A 192 16.35 -6.76 7.71
C GLY A 192 15.59 -5.49 8.07
N GLY A 193 14.32 -5.61 8.47
CA GLY A 193 13.46 -4.53 8.94
C GLY A 193 13.26 -4.52 10.45
N LYS A 194 12.81 -3.38 10.98
CA LYS A 194 12.36 -3.20 12.37
C LYS A 194 10.93 -2.67 12.33
N ALA A 195 9.98 -3.46 12.83
CA ALA A 195 8.62 -2.96 13.03
C ALA A 195 8.64 -1.87 14.11
N GLU A 196 8.08 -0.71 13.79
CA GLU A 196 7.95 0.42 14.71
C GLU A 196 6.59 0.36 15.42
N GLU A 197 6.22 1.43 16.12
CA GLU A 197 4.94 1.51 16.80
C GLU A 197 3.78 1.51 15.79
N LEU A 198 2.70 0.81 16.14
CA LEU A 198 1.49 0.75 15.33
C LEU A 198 0.77 2.11 15.37
N VAL A 199 0.54 2.70 14.22
CA VAL A 199 -0.11 4.02 14.09
C VAL A 199 -1.58 3.82 13.76
N ARG A 200 -2.48 4.38 14.59
CA ARG A 200 -3.91 4.42 14.30
C ARG A 200 -4.22 5.64 13.45
N LEU A 201 -4.95 5.45 12.35
CA LEU A 201 -5.45 6.58 11.56
C LEU A 201 -6.62 7.27 12.25
N PRO A 202 -6.73 8.61 12.18
CA PRO A 202 -7.79 9.38 12.82
C PRO A 202 -9.10 9.29 12.01
N ILE A 203 -9.65 8.09 11.88
CA ILE A 203 -10.92 7.82 11.21
C ILE A 203 -11.94 7.43 12.27
N GLU A 204 -12.94 8.28 12.50
CA GLU A 204 -13.95 8.06 13.50
C GLU A 204 -14.79 6.80 13.19
N GLY A 205 -15.11 6.03 14.24
CA GLY A 205 -15.90 4.80 14.13
C GLY A 205 -15.22 3.63 13.44
N ARG A 206 -13.91 3.76 13.06
CA ARG A 206 -13.17 2.70 12.38
C ARG A 206 -11.80 2.47 13.00
N GLU A 207 -11.37 1.21 12.98
CA GLU A 207 -10.04 0.80 13.41
C GLU A 207 -9.14 0.54 12.19
N HIS A 208 -8.55 1.61 11.69
CA HIS A 208 -7.57 1.56 10.60
C HIS A 208 -6.19 1.93 11.13
N TYR A 209 -5.21 1.14 10.73
CA TYR A 209 -3.84 1.24 11.25
C TYR A 209 -2.83 1.19 10.11
N ILE A 210 -1.69 1.85 10.34
CA ILE A 210 -0.46 1.64 9.59
C ILE A 210 0.54 0.93 10.50
N GLN A 211 1.07 -0.20 10.04
CA GLN A 211 2.25 -0.80 10.67
C GLN A 211 3.49 -0.39 9.88
N PRO A 212 4.29 0.55 10.39
CA PRO A 212 5.55 0.90 9.75
C PRO A 212 6.60 -0.16 10.03
N VAL A 213 7.39 -0.48 9.00
CA VAL A 213 8.59 -1.32 9.12
C VAL A 213 9.76 -0.55 8.52
N LYS A 214 10.67 -0.08 9.37
CA LYS A 214 11.88 0.62 8.94
C LYS A 214 12.92 -0.37 8.45
N LYS A 215 13.50 -0.12 7.28
CA LYS A 215 14.58 -0.94 6.73
C LYS A 215 15.89 -0.61 7.42
N MET A 216 16.46 -1.58 8.13
CA MET A 216 17.68 -1.42 8.95
C MET A 216 18.92 -2.04 8.31
N ALA A 217 18.73 -3.13 7.54
CA ALA A 217 19.82 -3.88 6.91
C ALA A 217 19.36 -4.47 5.59
N ALA A 218 20.29 -4.88 4.73
CA ALA A 218 19.98 -5.53 3.46
C ALA A 218 19.21 -6.84 3.69
N THR A 219 18.20 -7.08 2.86
CA THR A 219 17.45 -8.34 2.87
C THR A 219 18.31 -9.46 2.30
N ALA A 220 18.43 -10.58 3.00
CA ALA A 220 19.18 -11.74 2.52
C ALA A 220 18.67 -12.21 1.14
N ARG A 221 19.58 -12.65 0.25
CA ARG A 221 19.26 -13.03 -1.15
C ARG A 221 18.21 -14.12 -1.30
N ARG A 222 18.01 -14.96 -0.29
CA ARG A 222 16.95 -15.98 -0.26
C ARG A 222 15.53 -15.39 -0.19
N TYR A 223 15.38 -14.09 0.13
CA TYR A 223 14.10 -13.39 0.19
C TYR A 223 13.99 -12.34 -0.93
N PRO A 224 12.77 -12.07 -1.45
CA PRO A 224 11.56 -12.84 -1.16
C PRO A 224 11.71 -14.28 -1.70
N ARG A 225 11.02 -15.23 -1.07
CA ARG A 225 10.94 -16.61 -1.55
C ARG A 225 10.15 -16.69 -2.87
N LYS A 226 10.20 -17.85 -3.53
CA LYS A 226 9.48 -18.07 -4.79
C LYS A 226 8.02 -17.67 -4.68
N SER A 227 7.45 -17.14 -5.76
CA SER A 227 6.06 -16.71 -5.88
C SER A 227 5.08 -17.76 -5.33
N GLY A 228 4.18 -17.30 -4.43
CA GLY A 228 3.23 -18.12 -3.70
C GLY A 228 3.77 -18.81 -2.43
N THR A 229 5.09 -18.85 -2.20
CA THR A 229 5.67 -19.45 -0.97
C THR A 229 5.35 -18.60 0.27
N PRO A 230 5.46 -17.25 0.25
CA PRO A 230 5.15 -16.44 1.42
C PRO A 230 3.76 -16.67 1.99
N SER A 231 2.75 -16.84 1.15
CA SER A 231 1.36 -17.09 1.59
C SER A 231 1.15 -18.51 2.13
N LYS A 232 1.86 -19.50 1.60
CA LYS A 232 1.72 -20.91 2.01
C LYS A 232 2.46 -21.21 3.30
N GLU A 233 3.60 -20.56 3.48
CA GLU A 233 4.55 -20.77 4.58
C GLU A 233 4.98 -19.41 5.16
N PRO A 234 4.09 -18.66 5.85
CA PRO A 234 4.40 -17.32 6.33
C PRO A 234 5.61 -17.30 7.26
N LEU A 235 6.44 -16.26 7.14
CA LEU A 235 7.58 -16.06 8.02
C LEU A 235 7.11 -15.73 9.44
N GLY A 236 7.88 -16.18 10.44
CA GLY A 236 7.59 -15.88 11.85
C GLY A 236 6.46 -16.70 12.46
N SER A 237 5.72 -17.48 11.66
CA SER A 237 4.69 -18.38 12.18
C SER A 237 5.33 -19.46 13.05
N VAL A 238 4.70 -19.72 14.20
CA VAL A 238 5.03 -20.88 15.02
C VAL A 238 4.42 -22.09 14.33
N ILE A 239 5.20 -22.87 13.59
CA ILE A 239 4.76 -24.17 13.12
C ILE A 239 4.51 -25.01 14.39
N PRO A 240 3.27 -25.51 14.65
CA PRO A 240 3.05 -26.44 15.74
C PRO A 240 3.97 -27.63 15.50
N LYS A 241 4.89 -27.88 16.42
CA LYS A 241 5.66 -29.13 16.42
C LYS A 241 4.68 -30.27 16.66
N GLY A 242 4.27 -30.99 15.63
CA GLY A 242 3.56 -32.23 15.79
C GLY A 242 2.26 -32.33 15.01
N GLU A 243 2.39 -32.73 13.76
CA GLU A 243 1.53 -33.75 13.15
C GLU A 243 2.24 -34.22 11.88
N LYS A 244 3.17 -35.16 12.07
CA LYS A 244 3.56 -36.06 10.97
C LYS A 244 2.32 -36.90 10.71
N LYS A 245 1.57 -36.57 9.65
CA LYS A 245 0.59 -37.51 9.12
C LYS A 245 1.33 -38.77 8.73
N LYS A 246 1.00 -39.86 9.45
CA LYS A 246 1.35 -41.22 9.07
C LYS A 246 0.63 -41.59 7.77
#